data_c8ae1cc892dbeee4e03d34ee98d9b88d
#
_entry.id   c8ae1cc892dbeee4e03d34ee98d9b88d
#
_cell.length_a   1.000
_cell.length_b   1.000
_cell.length_c   1.000
_cell.angle_alpha   90.00
_cell.angle_beta   90.00
_cell.angle_gamma   90.00
#
_symmetry.space_group_name_H-M   'P 1'
#
loop_
_entity.id
_entity.type
_entity.pdbx_description
1 polymer ?
#
loop_
_entity_poly.entity_id
_entity_poly.type
_entity_poly.pdbx_seq_one_letter_code
_entity_poly.pdbx_strand_id
1 'polypeptide(L)'
;MPEALARRSTLHLPQGDWATVLDCLCAHFPAISREVWLDRMARGRVLDAEQQPVGAEHAYKVGLRIHYFREVPSEIVVPFVETILYADEHLVVADKPHFLPVTPSGGYVEQTLLARLVRRLGNPELVPIHRIDRLTAGLVLLSANPASRDAYQALFRDRQ
;
A
#
# COMPACT_ATOMS: atom_id res chain seq x y z
N MET A 1 -8.06 3.50 -19.72
CA MET A 1 -7.95 2.52 -18.61
C MET A 1 -7.75 3.32 -17.34
N PRO A 2 -8.65 3.29 -16.34
CA PRO A 2 -8.37 3.95 -15.08
C PRO A 2 -7.16 3.23 -14.46
N GLU A 3 -6.10 3.98 -14.31
CA GLU A 3 -4.89 3.57 -13.62
C GLU A 3 -5.30 3.09 -12.22
N ALA A 4 -4.99 1.83 -11.92
CA ALA A 4 -5.36 1.22 -10.65
C ALA A 4 -5.02 2.18 -9.51
N LEU A 5 -5.95 2.34 -8.56
CA LEU A 5 -5.79 3.09 -7.32
C LEU A 5 -4.67 2.44 -6.45
N ALA A 6 -3.46 2.40 -7.01
CA ALA A 6 -2.30 1.87 -6.31
C ALA A 6 -2.07 2.73 -5.06
N ARG A 7 -2.24 2.13 -3.89
CA ARG A 7 -1.98 2.82 -2.63
C ARG A 7 -0.54 3.30 -2.59
N ARG A 8 -0.36 4.60 -2.45
CA ARG A 8 0.94 5.20 -2.23
C ARG A 8 1.51 4.77 -0.88
N SER A 9 2.78 4.46 -0.86
CA SER A 9 3.57 4.30 0.36
C SER A 9 4.19 5.63 0.72
N THR A 10 4.41 5.87 2.00
CA THR A 10 5.05 7.11 2.49
C THR A 10 6.36 6.76 3.18
N LEU A 11 7.40 7.50 2.86
CA LEU A 11 8.69 7.44 3.52
C LEU A 11 9.07 8.85 4.00
N HIS A 12 9.42 8.97 5.27
CA HIS A 12 10.17 10.13 5.75
C HIS A 12 11.66 9.82 5.57
N LEU A 13 12.34 10.62 4.79
CA LEU A 13 13.74 10.35 4.48
C LEU A 13 14.56 10.30 5.77
N PRO A 14 15.28 9.18 6.02
CA PRO A 14 16.03 8.97 7.24
C PRO A 14 17.22 9.94 7.32
N GLN A 15 17.86 10.01 8.48
CA GLN A 15 19.13 10.73 8.61
C GLN A 15 20.21 10.03 7.79
N GLY A 16 21.00 10.79 7.03
CA GLY A 16 22.09 10.31 6.21
C GLY A 16 22.72 11.43 5.38
N ASP A 17 23.71 11.08 4.59
CA ASP A 17 24.51 12.02 3.79
C ASP A 17 24.43 11.63 2.30
N TRP A 18 23.27 11.87 1.70
CA TRP A 18 23.04 11.64 0.27
C TRP A 18 22.90 12.97 -0.46
N ALA A 19 23.37 13.03 -1.70
CA ALA A 19 23.22 14.22 -2.53
C ALA A 19 21.79 14.41 -3.00
N THR A 20 21.12 13.30 -3.40
CA THR A 20 19.79 13.35 -3.98
C THR A 20 18.80 12.42 -3.26
N VAL A 21 17.50 12.67 -3.46
CA VAL A 21 16.42 11.76 -3.04
C VAL A 21 16.60 10.39 -3.68
N LEU A 22 17.03 10.34 -4.94
CA LEU A 22 17.30 9.09 -5.66
C LEU A 22 18.36 8.25 -4.96
N ASP A 23 19.47 8.86 -4.52
CA ASP A 23 20.55 8.15 -3.83
C ASP A 23 20.06 7.57 -2.49
N CYS A 24 19.28 8.35 -1.75
CA CYS A 24 18.64 7.89 -0.51
C CYS A 24 17.70 6.70 -0.77
N LEU A 25 16.86 6.77 -1.80
CA LEU A 25 15.92 5.68 -2.15
C LEU A 25 16.67 4.41 -2.56
N CYS A 26 17.75 4.52 -3.34
CA CYS A 26 18.58 3.36 -3.72
C CYS A 26 19.24 2.72 -2.48
N ALA A 27 19.73 3.51 -1.54
CA ALA A 27 20.32 3.00 -0.31
C ALA A 27 19.28 2.37 0.63
N HIS A 28 18.09 2.98 0.73
CA HIS A 28 17.02 2.50 1.61
C HIS A 28 16.32 1.24 1.09
N PHE A 29 16.26 1.08 -0.24
CA PHE A 29 15.62 -0.04 -0.92
C PHE A 29 16.60 -0.81 -1.83
N PRO A 30 17.58 -1.54 -1.27
CA PRO A 30 18.63 -2.18 -2.06
C PRO A 30 18.13 -3.25 -3.05
N ALA A 31 16.92 -3.76 -2.85
CA ALA A 31 16.28 -4.70 -3.77
C ALA A 31 15.67 -4.03 -5.02
N ILE A 32 15.66 -2.69 -5.11
CA ILE A 32 15.13 -1.94 -6.24
C ILE A 32 16.31 -1.23 -6.91
N SER A 33 16.55 -1.53 -8.19
CA SER A 33 17.67 -0.93 -8.90
C SER A 33 17.47 0.57 -9.15
N ARG A 34 18.57 1.27 -9.40
CA ARG A 34 18.57 2.71 -9.70
C ARG A 34 17.75 3.03 -10.96
N GLU A 35 17.81 2.17 -11.96
CA GLU A 35 17.06 2.31 -13.21
C GLU A 35 15.56 2.25 -12.98
N VAL A 36 15.11 1.36 -12.10
CA VAL A 36 13.69 1.26 -11.72
C VAL A 36 13.22 2.51 -10.98
N TRP A 37 14.06 3.10 -10.12
CA TRP A 37 13.73 4.37 -9.47
C TRP A 37 13.68 5.53 -10.46
N LEU A 38 14.63 5.60 -11.40
CA LEU A 38 14.65 6.61 -12.46
C LEU A 38 13.38 6.53 -13.33
N ASP A 39 12.98 5.31 -13.75
CA ASP A 39 11.75 5.10 -14.50
C ASP A 39 10.51 5.54 -13.71
N ARG A 40 10.42 5.19 -12.43
CA ARG A 40 9.33 5.63 -11.55
C ARG A 40 9.27 7.15 -11.42
N MET A 41 10.41 7.80 -11.21
CA MET A 41 10.49 9.26 -11.14
C MET A 41 10.06 9.91 -12.45
N ALA A 42 10.54 9.41 -13.58
CA ALA A 42 10.18 9.91 -14.91
C ALA A 42 8.68 9.78 -15.20
N ARG A 43 8.01 8.74 -14.67
CA ARG A 43 6.55 8.54 -14.80
C ARG A 43 5.74 9.25 -13.71
N GLY A 44 6.35 10.09 -12.87
CA GLY A 44 5.66 10.77 -11.76
C GLY A 44 5.15 9.82 -10.67
N ARG A 45 5.81 8.68 -10.47
CA ARG A 45 5.44 7.68 -9.45
C ARG A 45 6.19 7.88 -8.12
N VAL A 46 6.93 8.99 -8.01
CA VAL A 46 7.55 9.47 -6.76
C VAL A 46 7.14 10.93 -6.59
N LEU A 47 6.48 11.25 -5.49
CA LEU A 47 5.90 12.55 -5.22
C LEU A 47 6.41 13.10 -3.89
N ASP A 48 6.45 14.42 -3.75
CA ASP A 48 6.70 15.08 -2.47
C ASP A 48 5.42 15.19 -1.61
N ALA A 49 5.51 15.93 -0.50
CA ALA A 49 4.39 16.17 0.41
C ALA A 49 3.24 16.96 -0.25
N GLU A 50 3.56 17.82 -1.20
CA GLU A 50 2.64 18.67 -1.96
C GLU A 50 2.12 17.98 -3.24
N GLN A 51 2.37 16.67 -3.39
CA GLN A 51 1.96 15.85 -4.53
C GLN A 51 2.65 16.25 -5.86
N GLN A 52 3.80 16.94 -5.79
CA GLN A 52 4.57 17.27 -7.00
C GLN A 52 5.54 16.14 -7.33
N PRO A 53 5.78 15.86 -8.62
CA PRO A 53 6.74 14.83 -9.02
C PRO A 53 8.17 15.17 -8.54
N VAL A 54 8.82 14.17 -7.96
CA VAL A 54 10.23 14.25 -7.54
C VAL A 54 11.10 13.69 -8.64
N GLY A 55 11.94 14.55 -9.22
CA GLY A 55 12.92 14.18 -10.25
C GLY A 55 14.20 13.59 -9.68
N ALA A 56 15.05 13.04 -10.54
CA ALA A 56 16.32 12.39 -10.16
C ALA A 56 17.29 13.33 -9.46
N GLU A 57 17.29 14.62 -9.85
CA GLU A 57 18.21 15.65 -9.31
C GLU A 57 17.64 16.35 -8.05
N HIS A 58 16.48 15.89 -7.55
CA HIS A 58 15.88 16.51 -6.37
C HIS A 58 16.79 16.35 -5.17
N ALA A 59 17.20 17.50 -4.57
CA ALA A 59 18.13 17.53 -3.46
C ALA A 59 17.58 16.76 -2.24
N TYR A 60 18.42 15.94 -1.63
CA TYR A 60 18.08 15.26 -0.40
C TYR A 60 17.95 16.23 0.77
N LYS A 61 16.96 15.98 1.63
CA LYS A 61 16.83 16.65 2.92
C LYS A 61 16.25 15.66 3.93
N VAL A 62 16.88 15.56 5.10
CA VAL A 62 16.40 14.72 6.20
C VAL A 62 14.97 15.09 6.59
N GLY A 63 14.13 14.09 6.82
CA GLY A 63 12.73 14.28 7.20
C GLY A 63 11.80 14.68 6.05
N LEU A 64 12.31 14.91 4.83
CA LEU A 64 11.45 15.14 3.66
C LEU A 64 10.48 13.96 3.48
N ARG A 65 9.20 14.27 3.34
CA ARG A 65 8.17 13.26 3.14
C ARG A 65 8.00 12.96 1.66
N ILE A 66 8.30 11.72 1.29
CA ILE A 66 8.16 11.21 -0.08
C ILE A 66 7.04 10.19 -0.13
N HIS A 67 6.21 10.30 -1.14
CA HIS A 67 5.20 9.31 -1.52
C HIS A 67 5.66 8.56 -2.75
N TYR A 68 5.54 7.24 -2.75
CA TYR A 68 5.89 6.43 -3.91
C TYR A 68 4.89 5.29 -4.09
N PHE A 69 4.74 4.85 -5.33
CA PHE A 69 3.86 3.73 -5.65
C PHE A 69 4.69 2.45 -5.75
N ARG A 70 4.25 1.43 -5.02
CA ARG A 70 4.87 0.10 -5.12
C ARG A 70 4.42 -0.54 -6.42
N GLU A 71 5.36 -1.03 -7.18
CA GLU A 71 5.15 -1.75 -8.43
C GLU A 71 6.01 -3.00 -8.42
N VAL A 72 5.48 -4.08 -8.97
CA VAL A 72 6.21 -5.32 -9.22
C VAL A 72 6.06 -5.65 -10.71
N PRO A 73 7.14 -6.08 -11.39
CA PRO A 73 7.11 -6.34 -12.85
C PRO A 73 6.09 -7.41 -13.23
N SER A 74 5.90 -8.41 -12.38
CA SER A 74 4.86 -9.42 -12.53
C SER A 74 4.46 -9.95 -11.16
N GLU A 75 3.16 -10.06 -10.93
CA GLU A 75 2.62 -10.68 -9.73
C GLU A 75 2.10 -12.07 -10.05
N ILE A 76 2.34 -13.00 -9.12
CA ILE A 76 1.71 -14.32 -9.20
C ILE A 76 0.21 -14.13 -9.00
N VAL A 77 -0.57 -14.49 -10.00
CA VAL A 77 -2.02 -14.43 -9.92
C VAL A 77 -2.50 -15.44 -8.87
N VAL A 78 -3.25 -14.96 -7.89
CA VAL A 78 -3.92 -15.82 -6.92
C VAL A 78 -5.30 -16.18 -7.49
N PRO A 79 -5.52 -17.46 -7.90
CA PRO A 79 -6.72 -17.85 -8.64
C PRO A 79 -7.98 -17.96 -7.77
N PHE A 80 -7.83 -17.79 -6.47
CA PHE A 80 -8.94 -17.85 -5.51
C PHE A 80 -9.56 -16.48 -5.32
N VAL A 81 -10.90 -16.46 -5.19
CA VAL A 81 -11.68 -15.22 -5.07
C VAL A 81 -12.16 -15.07 -3.63
N GLU A 82 -12.01 -13.87 -3.11
CA GLU A 82 -12.55 -13.47 -1.82
C GLU A 82 -14.08 -13.26 -1.89
N THR A 83 -14.77 -13.51 -0.78
CA THR A 83 -16.22 -13.29 -0.65
C THR A 83 -16.46 -12.14 0.34
N ILE A 84 -17.28 -11.16 -0.07
CA ILE A 84 -17.77 -10.12 0.86
C ILE A 84 -18.99 -10.72 1.57
N LEU A 85 -18.90 -10.88 2.88
CA LEU A 85 -19.96 -11.40 3.72
C LEU A 85 -20.86 -10.29 4.29
N TYR A 86 -20.30 -9.11 4.51
CA TYR A 86 -20.99 -7.94 4.98
C TYR A 86 -20.32 -6.67 4.47
N ALA A 87 -21.09 -5.65 4.14
CA ALA A 87 -20.59 -4.34 3.81
C ALA A 87 -21.63 -3.26 4.14
N ASP A 88 -21.18 -2.22 4.87
CA ASP A 88 -21.93 -0.99 5.08
C ASP A 88 -21.00 0.24 4.93
N GLU A 89 -21.47 1.42 5.35
CA GLU A 89 -20.71 2.67 5.27
C GLU A 89 -19.47 2.71 6.21
N HIS A 90 -19.38 1.80 7.20
CA HIS A 90 -18.34 1.79 8.22
C HIS A 90 -17.42 0.58 8.16
N LEU A 91 -17.98 -0.58 7.82
CA LEU A 91 -17.31 -1.88 7.95
C LEU A 91 -17.50 -2.75 6.72
N VAL A 92 -16.43 -3.43 6.33
CA VAL A 92 -16.48 -4.54 5.37
C VAL A 92 -15.93 -5.78 6.06
N VAL A 93 -16.67 -6.90 5.95
CA VAL A 93 -16.22 -8.23 6.38
C VAL A 93 -16.06 -9.11 5.15
N ALA A 94 -14.86 -9.59 4.95
CA ALA A 94 -14.53 -10.45 3.81
C ALA A 94 -13.97 -11.80 4.28
N ASP A 95 -14.39 -12.87 3.62
CA ASP A 95 -13.76 -14.17 3.70
C ASP A 95 -12.57 -14.20 2.73
N LYS A 96 -11.37 -14.23 3.30
CA LYS A 96 -10.12 -14.23 2.55
C LYS A 96 -9.71 -15.66 2.19
N PRO A 97 -9.50 -15.99 0.92
CA PRO A 97 -9.01 -17.30 0.54
C PRO A 97 -7.54 -17.52 0.96
N HIS A 98 -7.10 -18.79 0.93
CA HIS A 98 -5.69 -19.15 1.04
C HIS A 98 -4.85 -18.44 -0.02
N PHE A 99 -3.58 -18.23 0.25
CA PHE A 99 -2.54 -17.67 -0.63
C PHE A 99 -2.71 -16.20 -1.01
N LEU A 100 -3.82 -15.53 -0.66
CA LEU A 100 -4.04 -14.11 -0.88
C LEU A 100 -3.51 -13.31 0.32
N PRO A 101 -2.53 -12.41 0.16
CA PRO A 101 -2.13 -11.50 1.24
C PRO A 101 -3.26 -10.51 1.57
N VAL A 102 -3.34 -10.05 2.81
CA VAL A 102 -4.31 -9.00 3.19
C VAL A 102 -3.90 -7.64 2.61
N THR A 103 -2.63 -7.29 2.74
CA THR A 103 -2.06 -5.99 2.30
C THR A 103 -0.83 -6.21 1.42
N PRO A 104 -0.40 -5.21 0.63
CA PRO A 104 0.81 -5.29 -0.17
C PRO A 104 2.02 -5.74 0.64
N SER A 105 2.65 -6.84 0.20
CA SER A 105 3.79 -7.47 0.88
C SER A 105 4.60 -8.31 -0.12
N GLY A 106 5.93 -8.21 -0.06
CA GLY A 106 6.82 -8.92 -0.97
C GLY A 106 6.51 -8.60 -2.44
N GLY A 107 6.33 -9.62 -3.25
CA GLY A 107 5.98 -9.53 -4.67
C GLY A 107 4.49 -9.36 -4.96
N TYR A 108 3.67 -8.99 -3.98
CA TYR A 108 2.22 -8.79 -4.12
C TYR A 108 1.86 -7.34 -3.85
N VAL A 109 1.24 -6.67 -4.81
CA VAL A 109 0.73 -5.29 -4.72
C VAL A 109 -0.76 -5.27 -5.07
N GLU A 110 -1.11 -5.71 -6.28
CA GLU A 110 -2.47 -5.78 -6.80
C GLU A 110 -3.21 -7.07 -6.40
N GLN A 111 -2.46 -8.17 -6.27
CA GLN A 111 -2.98 -9.47 -5.82
C GLN A 111 -3.02 -9.52 -4.29
N THR A 112 -3.76 -8.60 -3.67
CA THR A 112 -4.03 -8.55 -2.23
C THR A 112 -5.51 -8.38 -1.96
N LEU A 113 -6.00 -8.84 -0.82
CA LEU A 113 -7.40 -8.65 -0.41
C LEU A 113 -7.79 -7.18 -0.47
N LEU A 114 -6.96 -6.31 0.11
CA LEU A 114 -7.22 -4.87 0.14
C LEU A 114 -7.32 -4.26 -1.26
N ALA A 115 -6.36 -4.53 -2.16
CA ALA A 115 -6.37 -3.97 -3.51
C ALA A 115 -7.59 -4.44 -4.32
N ARG A 116 -7.97 -5.71 -4.19
CA ARG A 116 -9.14 -6.27 -4.84
C ARG A 116 -10.43 -5.63 -4.33
N LEU A 117 -10.59 -5.50 -3.01
CA LEU A 117 -11.78 -4.89 -2.40
C LEU A 117 -11.88 -3.38 -2.69
N VAL A 118 -10.76 -2.64 -2.67
CA VAL A 118 -10.74 -1.22 -3.07
C VAL A 118 -11.28 -1.06 -4.49
N ARG A 119 -10.82 -1.88 -5.44
CA ARG A 119 -11.34 -1.86 -6.83
C ARG A 119 -12.80 -2.25 -6.93
N ARG A 120 -13.19 -3.33 -6.24
CA ARG A 120 -14.55 -3.89 -6.32
C ARG A 120 -15.60 -2.96 -5.71
N LEU A 121 -15.27 -2.30 -4.60
CA LEU A 121 -16.17 -1.39 -3.87
C LEU A 121 -16.00 0.08 -4.27
N GLY A 122 -14.96 0.43 -5.03
CA GLY A 122 -14.66 1.82 -5.40
C GLY A 122 -14.30 2.71 -4.19
N ASN A 123 -13.88 2.11 -3.06
CA ASN A 123 -13.60 2.85 -1.84
C ASN A 123 -12.09 2.86 -1.52
N PRO A 124 -11.37 3.97 -1.80
CA PRO A 124 -9.94 4.09 -1.51
C PRO A 124 -9.63 4.20 0.00
N GLU A 125 -10.63 4.49 0.83
CA GLU A 125 -10.48 4.65 2.28
C GLU A 125 -10.49 3.32 3.05
N LEU A 126 -10.71 2.18 2.37
CA LEU A 126 -10.65 0.87 3.00
C LEU A 126 -9.28 0.63 3.68
N VAL A 127 -9.32 0.23 4.94
CA VAL A 127 -8.14 -0.15 5.73
C VAL A 127 -8.44 -1.41 6.52
N PRO A 128 -7.62 -2.47 6.42
CA PRO A 128 -7.77 -3.63 7.30
C PRO A 128 -7.62 -3.22 8.76
N ILE A 129 -8.55 -3.68 9.61
CA ILE A 129 -8.49 -3.50 11.05
C ILE A 129 -7.47 -4.47 11.66
N HIS A 130 -7.36 -5.66 11.08
CA HIS A 130 -6.39 -6.68 11.43
C HIS A 130 -5.87 -7.41 10.19
N ARG A 131 -4.92 -8.30 10.38
CA ARG A 131 -4.38 -9.15 9.31
C ARG A 131 -4.34 -10.61 9.75
N ILE A 132 -4.44 -11.49 8.78
CA ILE A 132 -4.08 -12.91 8.88
C ILE A 132 -3.02 -13.21 7.82
N ASP A 133 -2.28 -14.27 7.99
CA ASP A 133 -1.19 -14.62 7.10
C ASP A 133 -1.67 -14.97 5.69
N ARG A 134 -0.77 -14.85 4.72
CA ARG A 134 -1.06 -15.17 3.31
C ARG A 134 -1.61 -16.60 3.15
N LEU A 135 -1.03 -17.55 3.86
CA LEU A 135 -1.44 -18.96 3.79
C LEU A 135 -2.73 -19.28 4.56
N THR A 136 -3.18 -18.38 5.43
CA THR A 136 -4.38 -18.56 6.25
C THR A 136 -5.60 -18.04 5.51
N ALA A 137 -6.66 -18.83 5.41
CA ALA A 137 -7.98 -18.40 5.01
C ALA A 137 -8.81 -17.98 6.21
N GLY A 138 -9.82 -17.14 6.01
CA GLY A 138 -10.74 -16.74 7.06
C GLY A 138 -11.13 -15.27 7.02
N LEU A 139 -11.85 -14.85 8.04
CA LEU A 139 -12.46 -13.52 8.11
C LEU A 139 -11.42 -12.43 8.28
N VAL A 140 -11.59 -11.36 7.49
CA VAL A 140 -10.84 -10.12 7.63
C VAL A 140 -11.82 -8.96 7.67
N LEU A 141 -11.70 -8.13 8.70
CA LEU A 141 -12.47 -6.92 8.88
C LEU A 141 -11.69 -5.72 8.34
N LEU A 142 -12.36 -4.87 7.57
CA LEU A 142 -11.80 -3.63 7.03
C LEU A 142 -12.71 -2.47 7.43
N SER A 143 -12.10 -1.39 7.93
CA SER A 143 -12.79 -0.11 8.10
C SER A 143 -13.03 0.52 6.74
N ALA A 144 -14.25 0.92 6.47
CA ALA A 144 -14.65 1.59 5.23
C ALA A 144 -14.69 3.11 5.37
N ASN A 145 -14.68 3.63 6.61
CA ASN A 145 -14.84 5.05 6.91
C ASN A 145 -13.78 5.54 7.92
N PRO A 146 -12.97 6.56 7.57
CA PRO A 146 -12.00 7.12 8.50
C PRO A 146 -12.59 7.59 9.83
N ALA A 147 -13.82 8.12 9.84
CA ALA A 147 -14.45 8.68 11.04
C ALA A 147 -14.76 7.63 12.12
N SER A 148 -15.02 6.37 11.73
CA SER A 148 -15.32 5.27 12.67
C SER A 148 -14.13 4.32 12.88
N ARG A 149 -13.02 4.51 12.17
CA ARG A 149 -11.87 3.59 12.16
C ARG A 149 -11.28 3.35 13.52
N ASP A 150 -11.06 4.41 14.29
CA ASP A 150 -10.43 4.31 15.62
C ASP A 150 -11.29 3.51 16.60
N ALA A 151 -12.62 3.63 16.51
CA ALA A 151 -13.53 2.85 17.35
C ALA A 151 -13.39 1.34 17.08
N TYR A 152 -13.38 0.93 15.80
CA TYR A 152 -13.18 -0.49 15.45
C TYR A 152 -11.78 -0.99 15.82
N GLN A 153 -10.74 -0.19 15.63
CA GLN A 153 -9.38 -0.57 16.02
C GLN A 153 -9.25 -0.70 17.53
N ALA A 154 -9.96 0.12 18.32
CA ALA A 154 -10.00 0.02 19.77
C ALA A 154 -10.55 -1.32 20.25
N LEU A 155 -11.60 -1.86 19.63
CA LEU A 155 -12.17 -3.16 19.97
C LEU A 155 -11.11 -4.28 19.91
N PHE A 156 -10.28 -4.28 18.85
CA PHE A 156 -9.18 -5.24 18.71
C PHE A 156 -8.06 -5.01 19.73
N ARG A 157 -7.67 -3.76 19.95
CA ARG A 157 -6.63 -3.40 20.91
C ARG A 157 -7.05 -3.78 22.34
N ASP A 158 -8.30 -3.53 22.68
CA ASP A 158 -8.84 -3.71 24.03
C ASP A 158 -9.44 -5.12 24.23
N ARG A 159 -9.35 -6.00 23.21
CA ARG A 159 -9.81 -7.40 23.20
C ARG A 159 -11.29 -7.57 23.59
N GLN A 160 -12.12 -6.69 23.08
CA GLN A 160 -13.58 -6.72 23.25
C GLN A 160 -14.26 -7.46 22.10
#